data_a63ec079ab11a3be855157b8e779dae7
#
_entry.id   a63ec079ab11a3be855157b8e779dae7
#
_cell.length_a   1.000
_cell.length_b   1.000
_cell.length_c   1.000
_cell.angle_alpha   90.00
_cell.angle_beta   90.00
_cell.angle_gamma   90.00
#
_symmetry.space_group_name_H-M   'P 1'
#
loop_
_entity.id
_entity.type
_entity.pdbx_description
1 polymer ?
#
loop_
_entity_poly.entity_id
_entity_poly.type
_entity_poly.pdbx_seq_one_letter_code
_entity_poly.pdbx_strand_id
1 'polypeptide(L)'
;DGQLGLTLPLPVGVAGAAFVLGLVLNAAFFVVLTRGLTRPIDDLGSFPDTLYTRRIGRATLSVVGAGIVAGIAVSFGFVLLLVPGIFLATCFLFVPFEVGVGDDRAGAALKRSWARSRGNRLRLSVLVILAGVVGAVIGAVGAVFDLARAAVAGDVVANLLTTVLFVGLYGIIADAYVQLRGDDRGAGGSGAVAPTDGSPVPER
;
A
#
# COMPACT_ATOMS: atom_id res chain seq x y z
N ASP A 1 -31.49 -0.30 -26.09
CA ASP A 1 -31.09 -0.80 -24.77
C ASP A 1 -29.97 -1.82 -24.94
N GLY A 2 -28.77 -1.31 -25.19
CA GLY A 2 -27.57 -2.13 -25.43
C GLY A 2 -26.61 -2.08 -24.23
N GLN A 3 -27.07 -2.55 -23.09
CA GLN A 3 -26.13 -2.95 -22.05
C GLN A 3 -25.67 -4.38 -22.36
N LEU A 4 -24.57 -4.53 -23.09
CA LEU A 4 -23.73 -5.73 -23.02
C LEU A 4 -23.03 -5.75 -21.66
N GLY A 5 -23.81 -5.64 -20.60
CA GLY A 5 -23.37 -6.07 -19.29
C GLY A 5 -23.29 -7.58 -19.37
N LEU A 6 -22.10 -8.14 -19.29
CA LEU A 6 -21.88 -9.55 -18.97
C LEU A 6 -22.44 -9.80 -17.55
N THR A 7 -23.75 -9.69 -17.39
CA THR A 7 -24.45 -10.17 -16.20
C THR A 7 -24.53 -11.69 -16.33
N LEU A 8 -23.46 -12.36 -15.95
CA LEU A 8 -23.53 -13.79 -15.66
C LEU A 8 -24.54 -13.93 -14.51
N PRO A 9 -25.67 -14.65 -14.71
CA PRO A 9 -26.62 -14.93 -13.64
C PRO A 9 -25.99 -15.93 -12.66
N LEU A 10 -25.02 -15.46 -11.89
CA LEU A 10 -24.37 -16.27 -10.89
C LEU A 10 -25.26 -16.31 -9.64
N PRO A 11 -25.46 -17.48 -9.01
CA PRO A 11 -26.04 -17.55 -7.69
C PRO A 11 -25.29 -16.65 -6.72
N VAL A 12 -25.99 -15.93 -5.85
CA VAL A 12 -25.41 -14.97 -4.90
C VAL A 12 -24.24 -15.57 -4.11
N GLY A 13 -24.31 -16.87 -3.77
CA GLY A 13 -23.21 -17.59 -3.11
C GLY A 13 -21.94 -17.68 -3.96
N VAL A 14 -22.07 -17.93 -5.28
CA VAL A 14 -20.93 -18.01 -6.19
C VAL A 14 -20.32 -16.63 -6.40
N ALA A 15 -21.14 -15.61 -6.57
CA ALA A 15 -20.68 -14.22 -6.68
C ALA A 15 -19.95 -13.77 -5.40
N GLY A 16 -20.47 -14.10 -4.21
CA GLY A 16 -19.83 -13.83 -2.94
C GLY A 16 -18.50 -14.57 -2.78
N ALA A 17 -18.43 -15.84 -3.15
CA ALA A 17 -17.20 -16.62 -3.11
C ALA A 17 -16.13 -16.05 -4.07
N ALA A 18 -16.52 -15.68 -5.28
CA ALA A 18 -15.62 -15.05 -6.26
C ALA A 18 -15.10 -13.70 -5.76
N PHE A 19 -15.95 -12.89 -5.13
CA PHE A 19 -15.54 -11.62 -4.51
C PHE A 19 -14.51 -11.84 -3.39
N VAL A 20 -14.76 -12.76 -2.48
CA VAL A 20 -13.83 -13.10 -1.38
C VAL A 20 -12.52 -13.63 -1.93
N LEU A 21 -12.57 -14.53 -2.93
CA LEU A 21 -11.36 -15.04 -3.58
C LEU A 21 -10.56 -13.89 -4.24
N GLY A 22 -11.22 -13.00 -4.96
CA GLY A 22 -10.60 -11.81 -5.56
C GLY A 22 -9.94 -10.91 -4.52
N LEU A 23 -10.60 -10.68 -3.38
CA LEU A 23 -10.05 -9.90 -2.27
C LEU A 23 -8.78 -10.55 -1.69
N VAL A 24 -8.80 -11.87 -1.49
CA VAL A 24 -7.65 -12.62 -0.96
C VAL A 24 -6.48 -12.61 -1.95
N LEU A 25 -6.75 -12.85 -3.24
CA LEU A 25 -5.73 -12.80 -4.29
C LEU A 25 -5.13 -11.41 -4.43
N ASN A 26 -5.96 -10.36 -4.40
CA ASN A 26 -5.51 -8.97 -4.43
C ASN A 26 -4.60 -8.65 -3.21
N ALA A 27 -5.00 -9.06 -2.00
CA ALA A 27 -4.20 -8.86 -0.81
C ALA A 27 -2.87 -9.64 -0.85
N ALA A 28 -2.86 -10.88 -1.36
CA ALA A 28 -1.65 -11.66 -1.57
C ALA A 28 -0.72 -10.99 -2.59
N PHE A 29 -1.28 -10.49 -3.69
CA PHE A 29 -0.53 -9.71 -4.68
C PHE A 29 0.12 -8.47 -4.04
N PHE A 30 -0.60 -7.73 -3.21
CA PHE A 30 -0.04 -6.58 -2.50
C PHE A 30 1.11 -6.95 -1.56
N VAL A 31 1.03 -8.08 -0.86
CA VAL A 31 2.13 -8.57 -0.01
C VAL A 31 3.38 -8.83 -0.86
N VAL A 32 3.24 -9.51 -1.99
CA VAL A 32 4.36 -9.80 -2.89
C VAL A 32 4.91 -8.50 -3.52
N LEU A 33 4.03 -7.62 -3.96
CA LEU A 33 4.39 -6.33 -4.55
C LEU A 33 5.21 -5.47 -3.57
N THR A 34 4.74 -5.29 -2.34
CA THR A 34 5.44 -4.50 -1.33
C THR A 34 6.80 -5.09 -0.96
N ARG A 35 6.92 -6.41 -0.91
CA ARG A 35 8.20 -7.10 -0.71
C ARG A 35 9.14 -6.90 -1.89
N GLY A 36 8.63 -6.96 -3.12
CA GLY A 36 9.41 -6.73 -4.33
C GLY A 36 9.93 -5.29 -4.42
N LEU A 37 9.05 -4.31 -4.27
CA LEU A 37 9.38 -2.88 -4.42
C LEU A 37 10.32 -2.33 -3.34
N THR A 38 10.45 -3.00 -2.20
CA THR A 38 11.36 -2.57 -1.12
C THR A 38 12.73 -3.26 -1.17
N ARG A 39 13.02 -4.03 -2.21
CA ARG A 39 14.33 -4.68 -2.41
C ARG A 39 15.34 -3.72 -3.04
N PRO A 40 16.65 -3.89 -2.74
CA PRO A 40 17.70 -3.19 -3.47
C PRO A 40 17.63 -3.48 -4.97
N ILE A 41 17.99 -2.50 -5.80
CA ILE A 41 17.94 -2.61 -7.26
C ILE A 41 18.82 -3.77 -7.76
N ASP A 42 19.97 -3.99 -7.12
CA ASP A 42 20.92 -5.06 -7.47
C ASP A 42 20.33 -6.47 -7.28
N ASP A 43 19.32 -6.61 -6.42
CA ASP A 43 18.65 -7.88 -6.12
C ASP A 43 17.41 -8.15 -6.99
N LEU A 44 17.01 -7.21 -7.86
CA LEU A 44 15.79 -7.34 -8.69
C LEU A 44 15.92 -8.40 -9.79
N GLY A 45 17.15 -8.81 -10.14
CA GLY A 45 17.41 -9.88 -11.11
C GLY A 45 17.07 -11.29 -10.60
N SER A 46 16.78 -11.46 -9.31
CA SER A 46 16.43 -12.74 -8.69
C SER A 46 15.08 -12.69 -8.00
N PHE A 47 14.23 -13.71 -8.21
CA PHE A 47 12.93 -13.87 -7.54
C PHE A 47 13.00 -15.06 -6.57
N PRO A 48 13.54 -14.87 -5.34
CA PRO A 48 13.62 -15.95 -4.38
C PRO A 48 12.21 -16.34 -3.88
N ASP A 49 12.04 -17.65 -3.65
CA ASP A 49 10.77 -18.23 -3.20
C ASP A 49 10.23 -17.62 -1.91
N THR A 50 11.10 -17.02 -1.10
CA THR A 50 10.75 -16.35 0.14
C THR A 50 9.80 -15.15 -0.03
N LEU A 51 9.74 -14.55 -1.23
CA LEU A 51 8.83 -13.42 -1.51
C LEU A 51 7.37 -13.85 -1.41
N TYR A 52 7.04 -15.07 -1.86
CA TYR A 52 5.67 -15.57 -1.94
C TYR A 52 5.40 -16.76 -0.99
N THR A 53 6.42 -17.35 -0.34
CA THR A 53 6.20 -18.45 0.59
C THR A 53 6.23 -18.02 2.06
N ARG A 54 7.02 -16.99 2.42
CA ARG A 54 7.20 -16.57 3.80
C ARG A 54 5.90 -16.06 4.40
N ARG A 55 5.23 -16.91 5.21
CA ARG A 55 4.01 -16.59 5.98
C ARG A 55 2.93 -15.85 5.18
N ILE A 56 2.80 -16.15 3.87
CA ILE A 56 1.92 -15.40 2.98
C ILE A 56 0.46 -15.37 3.46
N GLY A 57 -0.06 -16.50 3.93
CA GLY A 57 -1.44 -16.58 4.42
C GLY A 57 -1.72 -15.63 5.59
N ARG A 58 -0.80 -15.55 6.56
CA ARG A 58 -0.91 -14.62 7.69
C ARG A 58 -0.77 -13.16 7.25
N ALA A 59 0.18 -12.88 6.36
CA ALA A 59 0.37 -11.54 5.82
C ALA A 59 -0.87 -11.09 5.03
N THR A 60 -1.41 -11.96 4.15
CA THR A 60 -2.65 -11.70 3.40
C THR A 60 -3.82 -11.38 4.33
N LEU A 61 -4.04 -12.19 5.37
CA LEU A 61 -5.10 -11.93 6.34
C LEU A 61 -4.90 -10.62 7.09
N SER A 62 -3.67 -10.28 7.42
CA SER A 62 -3.33 -9.02 8.08
C SER A 62 -3.53 -7.81 7.16
N VAL A 63 -3.20 -7.92 5.86
CA VAL A 63 -3.47 -6.87 4.85
C VAL A 63 -4.97 -6.65 4.71
N VAL A 64 -5.76 -7.74 4.59
CA VAL A 64 -7.23 -7.65 4.49
C VAL A 64 -7.80 -6.97 5.73
N GLY A 65 -7.44 -7.45 6.92
CA GLY A 65 -7.96 -6.90 8.18
C GLY A 65 -7.54 -5.43 8.39
N ALA A 66 -6.27 -5.11 8.17
CA ALA A 66 -5.78 -3.74 8.30
C ALA A 66 -6.37 -2.82 7.21
N GLY A 67 -6.53 -3.34 5.98
CA GLY A 67 -7.15 -2.62 4.87
C GLY A 67 -8.60 -2.28 5.12
N ILE A 68 -9.37 -3.20 5.70
CA ILE A 68 -10.77 -2.94 6.09
C ILE A 68 -10.84 -1.82 7.14
N VAL A 69 -10.04 -1.92 8.21
CA VAL A 69 -10.03 -0.91 9.27
C VAL A 69 -9.58 0.45 8.74
N ALA A 70 -8.49 0.49 7.98
CA ALA A 70 -8.01 1.71 7.35
C ALA A 70 -9.02 2.29 6.36
N GLY A 71 -9.63 1.44 5.53
CA GLY A 71 -10.64 1.82 4.55
C GLY A 71 -11.88 2.44 5.20
N ILE A 72 -12.41 1.83 6.26
CA ILE A 72 -13.54 2.37 7.03
C ILE A 72 -13.17 3.72 7.64
N ALA A 73 -12.00 3.83 8.29
CA ALA A 73 -11.54 5.06 8.91
C ALA A 73 -11.38 6.19 7.89
N VAL A 74 -10.75 5.91 6.75
CA VAL A 74 -10.53 6.87 5.66
C VAL A 74 -11.87 7.28 5.05
N SER A 75 -12.77 6.33 4.75
CA SER A 75 -14.10 6.60 4.21
C SER A 75 -14.92 7.49 5.16
N PHE A 76 -14.90 7.16 6.45
CA PHE A 76 -15.55 7.99 7.47
C PHE A 76 -14.96 9.40 7.53
N GLY A 77 -13.64 9.52 7.41
CA GLY A 77 -12.96 10.80 7.30
C GLY A 77 -13.42 11.63 6.11
N PHE A 78 -13.58 11.01 4.94
CA PHE A 78 -14.10 11.68 3.73
C PHE A 78 -15.57 12.07 3.83
N VAL A 79 -16.40 11.25 4.49
CA VAL A 79 -17.81 11.56 4.73
C VAL A 79 -17.94 12.78 5.66
N LEU A 80 -17.09 12.89 6.67
CA LEU A 80 -17.10 14.04 7.57
C LEU A 80 -16.60 15.31 6.87
N LEU A 81 -15.45 15.26 6.24
CA LEU A 81 -14.81 16.34 5.50
C LEU A 81 -13.61 15.79 4.69
N LEU A 82 -13.30 16.44 3.58
CA LEU A 82 -12.16 16.06 2.72
C LEU A 82 -10.83 16.07 3.48
N VAL A 83 -10.60 17.06 4.33
CA VAL A 83 -9.35 17.23 5.09
C VAL A 83 -9.06 16.06 6.03
N PRO A 84 -9.96 15.63 6.93
CA PRO A 84 -9.70 14.46 7.77
C PRO A 84 -9.60 13.16 6.96
N GLY A 85 -10.28 13.04 5.83
CA GLY A 85 -10.12 11.90 4.93
C GLY A 85 -8.70 11.80 4.37
N ILE A 86 -8.16 12.88 3.82
CA ILE A 86 -6.77 12.94 3.34
C ILE A 86 -5.78 12.69 4.49
N PHE A 87 -6.03 13.26 5.66
CA PHE A 87 -5.19 13.05 6.83
C PHE A 87 -5.13 11.57 7.23
N LEU A 88 -6.27 10.89 7.32
CA LEU A 88 -6.32 9.47 7.66
C LEU A 88 -5.70 8.60 6.56
N ALA A 89 -5.95 8.91 5.28
CA ALA A 89 -5.30 8.23 4.17
C ALA A 89 -3.77 8.36 4.25
N THR A 90 -3.26 9.54 4.58
CA THR A 90 -1.83 9.78 4.81
C THR A 90 -1.28 8.97 5.98
N CYS A 91 -2.02 8.87 7.09
CA CYS A 91 -1.60 8.11 8.27
C CYS A 91 -1.55 6.60 8.02
N PHE A 92 -2.39 6.08 7.13
CA PHE A 92 -2.49 4.65 6.81
C PHE A 92 -1.82 4.25 5.49
N LEU A 93 -1.12 5.18 4.84
CA LEU A 93 -0.45 4.97 3.55
C LEU A 93 0.52 3.78 3.55
N PHE A 94 1.23 3.57 4.65
CA PHE A 94 2.26 2.54 4.78
C PHE A 94 1.76 1.20 5.34
N VAL A 95 0.47 1.06 5.62
CA VAL A 95 -0.08 -0.20 6.17
C VAL A 95 0.27 -1.43 5.34
N PRO A 96 0.15 -1.44 4.00
CA PRO A 96 0.52 -2.60 3.20
C PRO A 96 2.01 -2.96 3.32
N PHE A 97 2.88 -1.96 3.46
CA PHE A 97 4.32 -2.15 3.61
C PHE A 97 4.70 -2.68 4.99
N GLU A 98 4.05 -2.21 6.05
CA GLU A 98 4.27 -2.72 7.41
C GLU A 98 3.87 -4.19 7.54
N VAL A 99 2.80 -4.60 6.88
CA VAL A 99 2.40 -6.00 6.84
C VAL A 99 3.31 -6.81 5.91
N GLY A 100 3.54 -6.34 4.68
CA GLY A 100 4.26 -7.07 3.66
C GLY A 100 5.74 -7.28 4.00
N VAL A 101 6.40 -6.22 4.44
CA VAL A 101 7.85 -6.19 4.72
C VAL A 101 8.15 -6.46 6.20
N GLY A 102 7.32 -5.92 7.12
CA GLY A 102 7.49 -6.06 8.56
C GLY A 102 6.93 -7.35 9.13
N ASP A 103 6.13 -8.12 8.36
CA ASP A 103 5.36 -9.28 8.83
C ASP A 103 4.44 -8.94 10.02
N ASP A 104 3.99 -7.69 10.10
CA ASP A 104 3.19 -7.21 11.21
C ASP A 104 1.74 -7.74 11.17
N ARG A 105 1.16 -7.89 12.35
CA ARG A 105 -0.29 -8.11 12.47
C ARG A 105 -1.02 -6.81 12.15
N ALA A 106 -2.27 -6.90 11.69
CA ALA A 106 -3.11 -5.78 11.30
C ALA A 106 -3.06 -4.57 12.27
N GLY A 107 -3.25 -4.81 13.57
CA GLY A 107 -3.23 -3.75 14.58
C GLY A 107 -1.85 -3.12 14.79
N ALA A 108 -0.76 -3.90 14.69
CA ALA A 108 0.60 -3.39 14.77
C ALA A 108 0.96 -2.57 13.53
N ALA A 109 0.58 -3.04 12.34
CA ALA A 109 0.77 -2.35 11.08
C ALA A 109 0.08 -0.98 11.06
N LEU A 110 -1.17 -0.89 11.53
CA LEU A 110 -1.89 0.38 11.67
C LEU A 110 -1.15 1.37 12.60
N LYS A 111 -0.73 0.90 13.77
CA LYS A 111 0.01 1.72 14.73
C LYS A 111 1.36 2.19 14.17
N ARG A 112 2.10 1.32 13.50
CA ARG A 112 3.39 1.66 12.91
C ARG A 112 3.25 2.60 11.74
N SER A 113 2.29 2.38 10.85
CA SER A 113 1.98 3.31 9.75
C SER A 113 1.65 4.70 10.28
N TRP A 114 0.80 4.79 11.32
CA TRP A 114 0.48 6.04 12.00
C TRP A 114 1.71 6.72 12.61
N ALA A 115 2.58 5.97 13.26
CA ALA A 115 3.80 6.49 13.87
C ALA A 115 4.80 6.98 12.80
N ARG A 116 5.00 6.19 11.73
CA ARG A 116 5.92 6.50 10.64
C ARG A 116 5.52 7.74 9.84
N SER A 117 4.23 7.99 9.71
CA SER A 117 3.74 9.21 9.04
C SER A 117 3.99 10.48 9.85
N ARG A 118 4.25 10.39 11.17
CA ARG A 118 4.53 11.55 12.02
C ARG A 118 5.79 12.27 11.56
N GLY A 119 5.74 13.59 11.56
CA GLY A 119 6.85 14.44 11.10
C GLY A 119 6.87 14.70 9.59
N ASN A 120 6.37 13.75 8.77
CA ASN A 120 6.37 13.87 7.30
C ASN A 120 4.97 13.93 6.68
N ARG A 121 3.93 14.18 7.48
CA ARG A 121 2.53 14.14 7.04
C ARG A 121 2.22 15.06 5.88
N LEU A 122 2.79 16.26 5.85
CA LEU A 122 2.60 17.20 4.74
C LEU A 122 3.19 16.68 3.42
N ARG A 123 4.36 16.07 3.44
CA ARG A 123 4.96 15.43 2.24
C ARG A 123 4.13 14.24 1.78
N LEU A 124 3.68 13.42 2.71
CA LEU A 124 2.87 12.23 2.40
C LEU A 124 1.46 12.61 1.95
N SER A 125 0.87 13.71 2.46
CA SER A 125 -0.43 14.18 1.99
C SER A 125 -0.38 14.65 0.52
N VAL A 126 0.75 15.20 0.07
CA VAL A 126 0.95 15.52 -1.35
C VAL A 126 0.89 14.26 -2.22
N LEU A 127 1.50 13.14 -1.76
CA LEU A 127 1.40 11.86 -2.49
C LEU A 127 -0.05 11.34 -2.52
N VAL A 128 -0.78 11.45 -1.41
CA VAL A 128 -2.19 11.05 -1.34
C VAL A 128 -3.06 11.91 -2.26
N ILE A 129 -2.84 13.22 -2.29
CA ILE A 129 -3.54 14.13 -3.17
C ILE A 129 -3.20 13.83 -4.65
N LEU A 130 -1.92 13.61 -4.95
CA LEU A 130 -1.48 13.24 -6.30
C LEU A 130 -2.15 11.93 -6.74
N ALA A 131 -2.19 10.92 -5.87
CA ALA A 131 -2.92 9.67 -6.14
C ALA A 131 -4.41 9.91 -6.42
N GLY A 132 -5.04 10.79 -5.64
CA GLY A 132 -6.43 11.19 -5.83
C GLY A 132 -6.66 11.90 -7.17
N VAL A 133 -5.78 12.82 -7.55
CA VAL A 133 -5.82 13.53 -8.85
C VAL A 133 -5.66 12.53 -10.00
N VAL A 134 -4.69 11.62 -9.91
CA VAL A 134 -4.49 10.56 -10.92
C VAL A 134 -5.76 9.71 -11.04
N GLY A 135 -6.34 9.26 -9.92
CA GLY A 135 -7.60 8.52 -9.91
C GLY A 135 -8.77 9.29 -10.54
N ALA A 136 -8.88 10.59 -10.26
CA ALA A 136 -9.89 11.45 -10.85
C ALA A 136 -9.74 11.61 -12.38
N VAL A 137 -8.49 11.74 -12.86
CA VAL A 137 -8.19 11.80 -14.31
C VAL A 137 -8.58 10.50 -14.99
N ILE A 138 -8.25 9.33 -14.40
CA ILE A 138 -8.64 8.02 -14.94
C ILE A 138 -10.17 7.88 -14.98
N GLY A 139 -10.85 8.29 -13.90
CA GLY A 139 -12.31 8.29 -13.84
C GLY A 139 -12.95 9.20 -14.90
N ALA A 140 -12.36 10.38 -15.15
CA ALA A 140 -12.82 11.29 -16.20
C ALA A 140 -12.64 10.70 -17.61
N VAL A 141 -11.53 10.01 -17.87
CA VAL A 141 -11.32 9.27 -19.11
C VAL A 141 -12.42 8.23 -19.31
N GLY A 142 -12.70 7.40 -18.30
CA GLY A 142 -13.79 6.42 -18.35
C GLY A 142 -15.15 7.07 -18.69
N ALA A 143 -15.48 8.18 -18.01
CA ALA A 143 -16.73 8.91 -18.24
C ALA A 143 -16.86 9.45 -19.68
N VAL A 144 -15.76 9.89 -20.30
CA VAL A 144 -15.77 10.35 -21.71
C VAL A 144 -16.10 9.19 -22.66
N PHE A 145 -15.52 8.00 -22.43
CA PHE A 145 -15.82 6.81 -23.23
C PHE A 145 -17.27 6.33 -23.02
N ASP A 146 -17.82 6.45 -21.82
CA ASP A 146 -19.22 6.14 -21.53
C ASP A 146 -20.17 7.07 -22.31
N LEU A 147 -19.88 8.38 -22.34
CA LEU A 147 -20.61 9.35 -23.14
C LEU A 147 -20.56 9.02 -24.63
N ALA A 148 -19.40 8.54 -25.11
CA ALA A 148 -19.20 8.12 -26.50
C ALA A 148 -19.83 6.74 -26.80
N ARG A 149 -20.53 6.11 -25.86
CA ARG A 149 -21.09 4.75 -25.94
C ARG A 149 -20.06 3.67 -26.27
N ALA A 150 -18.84 3.89 -25.89
CA ALA A 150 -17.69 3.00 -26.08
C ALA A 150 -17.17 2.44 -24.73
N ALA A 151 -18.08 2.04 -23.83
CA ALA A 151 -17.78 1.64 -22.44
C ALA A 151 -16.67 0.59 -22.36
N VAL A 152 -16.71 -0.47 -23.19
CA VAL A 152 -15.70 -1.53 -23.21
C VAL A 152 -14.31 -0.97 -23.54
N ALA A 153 -14.20 -0.07 -24.51
CA ALA A 153 -12.94 0.58 -24.85
C ALA A 153 -12.46 1.48 -23.70
N GLY A 154 -13.38 2.19 -23.05
CA GLY A 154 -13.11 3.01 -21.86
C GLY A 154 -12.56 2.18 -20.72
N ASP A 155 -13.16 1.03 -20.41
CA ASP A 155 -12.71 0.11 -19.38
C ASP A 155 -11.30 -0.42 -19.65
N VAL A 156 -11.01 -0.81 -20.89
CA VAL A 156 -9.66 -1.27 -21.28
C VAL A 156 -8.63 -0.17 -21.10
N VAL A 157 -8.92 1.03 -21.60
CA VAL A 157 -8.01 2.19 -21.48
C VAL A 157 -7.82 2.58 -20.01
N ALA A 158 -8.90 2.67 -19.23
CA ALA A 158 -8.83 2.99 -17.81
C ALA A 158 -8.03 1.96 -17.02
N ASN A 159 -8.20 0.66 -17.28
CA ASN A 159 -7.45 -0.41 -16.65
C ASN A 159 -5.94 -0.35 -16.99
N LEU A 160 -5.60 -0.10 -18.25
CA LEU A 160 -4.19 0.06 -18.66
C LEU A 160 -3.54 1.26 -17.98
N LEU A 161 -4.19 2.42 -18.01
CA LEU A 161 -3.73 3.63 -17.33
C LEU A 161 -3.58 3.39 -15.83
N THR A 162 -4.57 2.79 -15.19
CA THR A 162 -4.54 2.45 -13.76
C THR A 162 -3.33 1.57 -13.45
N THR A 163 -3.09 0.52 -14.25
CA THR A 163 -1.98 -0.41 -14.01
C THR A 163 -0.63 0.30 -14.08
N VAL A 164 -0.40 1.10 -15.14
CA VAL A 164 0.88 1.81 -15.33
C VAL A 164 1.11 2.84 -14.24
N LEU A 165 0.10 3.69 -13.99
CA LEU A 165 0.20 4.76 -12.99
C LEU A 165 0.28 4.22 -11.55
N PHE A 166 -0.42 3.10 -11.29
CA PHE A 166 -0.38 2.44 -10.00
C PHE A 166 1.01 1.88 -9.66
N VAL A 167 1.68 1.22 -10.63
CA VAL A 167 3.04 0.72 -10.43
C VAL A 167 4.00 1.87 -10.14
N GLY A 168 3.92 2.97 -10.90
CA GLY A 168 4.74 4.16 -10.68
C GLY A 168 4.49 4.79 -9.29
N LEU A 169 3.23 4.99 -8.94
CA LEU A 169 2.84 5.57 -7.64
C LEU A 169 3.30 4.70 -6.46
N TYR A 170 3.09 3.38 -6.56
CA TYR A 170 3.55 2.45 -5.52
C TYR A 170 5.07 2.38 -5.42
N GLY A 171 5.79 2.57 -6.53
CA GLY A 171 7.24 2.72 -6.52
C GLY A 171 7.68 3.93 -5.68
N ILE A 172 7.05 5.09 -5.89
CA ILE A 172 7.33 6.31 -5.12
C ILE A 172 6.99 6.13 -3.63
N ILE A 173 5.87 5.48 -3.31
CA ILE A 173 5.48 5.22 -1.92
C ILE A 173 6.46 4.22 -1.27
N ALA A 174 6.93 3.22 -2.00
CA ALA A 174 7.91 2.26 -1.53
C ALA A 174 9.25 2.93 -1.21
N ASP A 175 9.71 3.84 -2.08
CA ASP A 175 10.93 4.62 -1.85
C ASP A 175 10.79 5.51 -0.60
N ALA A 176 9.69 6.23 -0.47
CA ALA A 176 9.39 7.01 0.74
C ALA A 176 9.36 6.15 2.01
N TYR A 177 8.81 4.93 1.92
CA TYR A 177 8.81 3.98 3.04
C TYR A 177 10.21 3.54 3.44
N VAL A 178 11.06 3.21 2.46
CA VAL A 178 12.46 2.76 2.70
C VAL A 178 13.27 3.89 3.33
N GLN A 179 13.15 5.12 2.83
CA GLN A 179 13.83 6.29 3.38
C GLN A 179 13.46 6.52 4.84
N LEU A 180 12.17 6.60 5.15
CA LEU A 180 11.70 6.82 6.52
C LEU A 180 12.06 5.66 7.48
N ARG A 181 12.15 4.43 6.97
CA ARG A 181 12.59 3.28 7.75
C ARG A 181 14.10 3.31 8.03
N GLY A 182 14.89 3.87 7.11
CA GLY A 182 16.33 4.08 7.26
C GLY A 182 16.63 5.11 8.35
N ASP A 183 15.92 6.23 8.34
CA ASP A 183 16.06 7.32 9.31
C ASP A 183 15.76 6.84 10.75
N ASP A 184 14.72 6.00 10.94
CA ASP A 184 14.37 5.43 12.24
C ASP A 184 15.50 4.56 12.81
N ARG A 185 16.24 3.84 11.95
CA ARG A 185 17.39 3.01 12.37
C ARG A 185 18.63 3.84 12.69
N GLY A 186 18.88 4.91 11.94
CA GLY A 186 19.97 5.85 12.17
C GLY A 186 19.79 6.61 13.50
N ALA A 187 18.57 7.07 13.78
CA ALA A 187 18.26 7.76 15.03
C ALA A 187 18.36 6.84 16.28
N GLY A 188 18.02 5.55 16.13
CA GLY A 188 18.16 4.56 17.21
C GLY A 188 19.60 4.11 17.49
N GLY A 189 20.48 4.19 16.49
CA GLY A 189 21.90 3.79 16.61
C GLY A 189 22.80 4.84 17.23
N SER A 190 22.44 6.11 17.18
CA SER A 190 23.26 7.23 17.70
C SER A 190 23.21 7.38 19.22
N GLY A 191 22.34 6.64 19.92
CA GLY A 191 22.20 6.70 21.38
C GLY A 191 23.00 5.65 22.16
N ALA A 192 23.72 4.75 21.49
CA ALA A 192 24.39 3.60 22.11
C ALA A 192 25.94 3.62 21.97
N VAL A 193 26.55 4.79 21.83
CA VAL A 193 27.99 4.91 22.09
C VAL A 193 28.17 5.16 23.60
N ALA A 194 28.27 4.07 24.35
CA ALA A 194 28.78 4.14 25.71
C ALA A 194 30.18 4.76 25.67
N PRO A 195 30.55 5.68 26.59
CA PRO A 195 31.89 6.14 26.69
C PRO A 195 32.77 4.94 27.04
N THR A 196 33.72 4.60 26.18
CA THR A 196 34.80 3.70 26.53
C THR A 196 35.56 4.35 27.68
N ASP A 197 35.28 3.86 28.89
CA ASP A 197 36.08 4.15 30.08
C ASP A 197 37.51 3.73 29.76
N GLY A 198 38.38 4.73 29.67
CA GLY A 198 39.81 4.55 29.44
C GLY A 198 40.51 4.04 30.70
N SER A 199 40.37 2.76 31.00
CA SER A 199 41.17 2.07 32.00
C SER A 199 42.53 1.77 31.40
N PRO A 200 43.66 2.26 31.96
CA PRO A 200 44.99 1.93 31.49
C PRO A 200 45.31 0.46 31.79
N VAL A 201 45.75 -0.26 30.77
CA VAL A 201 46.26 -1.63 30.89
C VAL A 201 47.55 -1.56 31.75
N PRO A 202 47.68 -2.29 32.88
CA PRO A 202 48.92 -2.38 33.57
C PRO A 202 49.92 -3.25 32.79
N GLU A 203 51.03 -2.67 32.41
CA GLU A 203 52.19 -3.39 31.89
C GLU A 203 52.76 -4.32 32.99
N ARG A 204 52.86 -5.60 32.65
CA ARG A 204 53.85 -6.54 33.24
C ARG A 204 54.32 -7.49 32.15
#